data_218f8ad266171fc8a80a2f4a5e637507
#
_entry.id   218f8ad266171fc8a80a2f4a5e637507
#
_cell.length_a   1.000
_cell.length_b   1.000
_cell.length_c   1.000
_cell.angle_alpha   90.00
_cell.angle_beta   90.00
_cell.angle_gamma   90.00
#
_symmetry.space_group_name_H-M   'P 1'
#
loop_
_entity.id
_entity.type
_entity.pdbx_description
1 polymer ?
#
loop_
_entity_poly.entity_id
_entity_poly.type
_entity_poly.pdbx_seq_one_letter_code
_entity_poly.pdbx_strand_id
1 'polypeptide(L)'
;MLASIPMFTDDVLGHGLGADQAPPIDFAGMLVTVSTIMDPSDITVGEVDRANLQIRFFDQGTDTNLESVTYRVQVFQAGVLLAREIFYDLDGELNVQIRPQGQCFEPEPWRCTIYQGARDPITGGLYAQGSGVPVIQGPIFTKGGLYNISVGIEGATSPKTLVAEPLVFDTFVSIAQDQLFSIPEATAEIPVMIKTYYDDVSDFKFKKSDKSISFKMPFDWDPDYVDLVAVVHEEIRIPKNYEPYSADNDFVGYVDGIEVDNRALLVDPYSSETENIIHFLVTGNELKRINEELGISHHAKKDMFFELVPKGKTTENGFSTTFENGYKASVLWKQAYGAGTVIPFQITFFDNNGELVKDINYAILVKDPTGEVIYQNLGDETKPYRGVKASEGIDTQQIYIQSEGIHSMSLALTGTGITEWESFVISETQFEIGKSGELSVKTSIPDWIKNNAGWWASGQIPDSAFVSGLQWLISNGIMTIS
;
A
#
# COMPACT_ATOMS: atom_id res chain seq x y z
N MET A 1 -40.99 -7.13 -0.90
CA MET A 1 -39.94 -7.50 0.04
C MET A 1 -38.70 -7.83 -0.80
N LEU A 2 -37.85 -6.86 -1.05
CA LEU A 2 -36.55 -7.05 -1.66
C LEU A 2 -35.57 -7.23 -0.50
N ALA A 3 -34.98 -8.41 -0.43
CA ALA A 3 -33.95 -8.71 0.54
C ALA A 3 -32.67 -7.93 0.14
N SER A 4 -32.31 -6.95 0.93
CA SER A 4 -30.99 -6.31 0.87
C SER A 4 -29.95 -7.31 1.37
N ILE A 5 -29.09 -7.75 0.46
CA ILE A 5 -27.86 -8.49 0.80
C ILE A 5 -26.92 -7.45 1.41
N PRO A 6 -26.43 -7.61 2.64
CA PRO A 6 -25.38 -6.75 3.15
C PRO A 6 -24.10 -7.04 2.37
N MET A 7 -23.64 -6.09 1.55
CA MET A 7 -22.27 -6.09 1.09
C MET A 7 -21.40 -5.74 2.30
N PHE A 8 -20.74 -6.74 2.84
CA PHE A 8 -19.61 -6.52 3.74
C PHE A 8 -18.47 -5.94 2.88
N THR A 9 -18.27 -4.64 2.96
CA THR A 9 -17.01 -4.04 2.52
C THR A 9 -16.01 -4.35 3.62
N ASP A 10 -15.20 -5.39 3.43
CA ASP A 10 -14.04 -5.63 4.28
C ASP A 10 -13.13 -4.41 4.17
N ASP A 11 -12.94 -3.74 5.32
CA ASP A 11 -11.93 -2.70 5.48
C ASP A 11 -10.55 -3.36 5.23
N VAL A 12 -9.99 -3.20 4.06
CA VAL A 12 -8.60 -3.55 3.77
C VAL A 12 -7.73 -2.51 4.45
N LEU A 13 -7.54 -2.67 5.75
CA LEU A 13 -6.42 -2.07 6.44
C LEU A 13 -5.18 -2.75 5.86
N GLY A 14 -4.31 -1.97 5.22
CA GLY A 14 -3.14 -2.51 4.56
C GLY A 14 -2.19 -3.16 5.56
N HIS A 15 -2.33 -4.45 5.76
CA HIS A 15 -1.34 -5.23 6.48
C HIS A 15 -0.05 -5.25 5.67
N GLY A 16 1.04 -4.76 6.23
CA GLY A 16 2.35 -5.03 5.69
C GLY A 16 3.19 -3.85 5.19
N LEU A 17 2.73 -2.60 5.27
CA LEU A 17 3.53 -1.42 4.87
C LEU A 17 3.84 -0.50 6.07
N GLY A 18 4.31 -1.08 7.18
CA GLY A 18 4.72 -0.29 8.35
C GLY A 18 3.59 0.16 9.27
N ALA A 19 2.32 -0.08 8.95
CA ALA A 19 1.19 0.17 9.86
C ALA A 19 0.13 -0.92 9.70
N ASP A 20 -0.44 -1.37 10.83
CA ASP A 20 -1.50 -2.36 10.83
C ASP A 20 -2.43 -2.18 12.05
N GLN A 21 -3.66 -2.68 11.93
CA GLN A 21 -4.64 -2.69 13.02
C GLN A 21 -5.33 -4.05 13.07
N ALA A 22 -5.31 -4.68 14.23
CA ALA A 22 -5.98 -5.95 14.46
C ALA A 22 -7.51 -5.79 14.40
N PRO A 23 -8.26 -6.84 14.05
CA PRO A 23 -9.72 -6.84 14.16
C PRO A 23 -10.17 -6.50 15.58
N PRO A 24 -11.21 -5.66 15.77
CA PRO A 24 -11.69 -5.26 17.08
C PRO A 24 -12.38 -6.42 17.81
N ILE A 25 -12.23 -6.43 19.13
CA ILE A 25 -12.88 -7.40 20.03
C ILE A 25 -13.85 -6.65 20.93
N ASP A 26 -15.06 -7.19 21.11
CA ASP A 26 -16.00 -6.67 22.13
C ASP A 26 -15.43 -6.95 23.53
N PHE A 27 -15.18 -5.89 24.28
CA PHE A 27 -14.71 -5.95 25.64
C PHE A 27 -15.56 -5.03 26.53
N ALA A 28 -16.43 -5.63 27.31
CA ALA A 28 -17.35 -4.91 28.21
C ALA A 28 -18.20 -3.82 27.53
N GLY A 29 -18.60 -4.03 26.28
CA GLY A 29 -19.42 -3.11 25.48
C GLY A 29 -18.63 -2.00 24.79
N MET A 30 -17.29 -2.09 24.76
CA MET A 30 -16.39 -1.30 23.93
C MET A 30 -15.82 -2.19 22.81
N LEU A 31 -15.65 -1.67 21.63
CA LEU A 31 -14.91 -2.33 20.56
C LEU A 31 -13.43 -1.95 20.67
N VAL A 32 -12.65 -2.78 21.37
CA VAL A 32 -11.23 -2.50 21.59
C VAL A 32 -10.36 -3.18 20.55
N THR A 33 -9.29 -2.49 20.14
CA THR A 33 -8.34 -3.01 19.18
C THR A 33 -6.91 -2.53 19.47
N VAL A 34 -5.95 -3.15 18.80
CA VAL A 34 -4.54 -2.74 18.81
C VAL A 34 -4.15 -2.30 17.40
N SER A 35 -3.48 -1.17 17.30
CA SER A 35 -2.75 -0.77 16.09
C SER A 35 -1.25 -0.74 16.34
N THR A 36 -0.49 -1.03 15.28
CA THR A 36 0.98 -0.95 15.25
C THR A 36 1.42 -0.03 14.12
N ILE A 37 2.41 0.81 14.40
CA ILE A 37 3.03 1.70 13.41
C ILE A 37 4.54 1.59 13.53
N MET A 38 5.21 1.44 12.40
CA MET A 38 6.66 1.47 12.29
C MET A 38 7.14 2.84 11.79
N ASP A 39 8.24 3.31 12.36
CA ASP A 39 8.97 4.49 11.88
C ASP A 39 10.47 4.14 11.75
N PRO A 40 11.04 4.18 10.53
CA PRO A 40 10.36 4.44 9.25
C PRO A 40 9.33 3.38 8.86
N SER A 41 8.34 3.75 8.04
CA SER A 41 7.27 2.86 7.58
C SER A 41 7.74 1.85 6.52
N ASP A 42 8.76 2.20 5.74
CA ASP A 42 9.42 1.32 4.77
C ASP A 42 10.83 0.97 5.29
N ILE A 43 10.99 -0.27 5.73
CA ILE A 43 12.25 -0.80 6.26
C ILE A 43 12.79 -1.84 5.30
N THR A 44 14.00 -1.60 4.78
CA THR A 44 14.74 -2.59 4.01
C THR A 44 15.85 -3.22 4.87
N VAL A 45 16.04 -4.52 4.74
CA VAL A 45 17.09 -5.26 5.45
C VAL A 45 18.45 -4.63 5.23
N GLY A 46 19.14 -4.32 6.33
CA GLY A 46 20.49 -3.75 6.31
C GLY A 46 20.59 -2.24 6.09
N GLU A 47 19.50 -1.56 5.78
CA GLU A 47 19.48 -0.10 5.60
C GLU A 47 19.22 0.65 6.92
N VAL A 48 18.59 -0.01 7.88
CA VAL A 48 18.14 0.63 9.12
C VAL A 48 18.79 -0.03 10.34
N ASP A 49 19.58 0.75 11.10
CA ASP A 49 20.19 0.32 12.37
C ASP A 49 19.18 0.30 13.53
N ARG A 50 18.08 1.02 13.41
CA ARG A 50 17.02 1.16 14.42
C ARG A 50 15.70 1.56 13.76
N ALA A 51 14.61 1.01 14.30
CA ALA A 51 13.25 1.41 13.97
C ALA A 51 12.47 1.65 15.25
N ASN A 52 11.41 2.46 15.20
CA ASN A 52 10.49 2.64 16.32
C ASN A 52 9.21 1.89 16.00
N LEU A 53 8.77 1.06 16.91
CA LEU A 53 7.47 0.40 16.88
C LEU A 53 6.56 1.09 17.90
N GLN A 54 5.50 1.71 17.42
CA GLN A 54 4.41 2.22 18.25
C GLN A 54 3.30 1.18 18.30
N ILE A 55 2.80 0.89 19.51
CA ILE A 55 1.67 -0.01 19.76
C ILE A 55 0.62 0.78 20.53
N ARG A 56 -0.58 0.89 20.00
CA ARG A 56 -1.68 1.61 20.60
C ARG A 56 -2.82 0.65 20.91
N PHE A 57 -3.34 0.69 22.15
CA PHE A 57 -4.54 -0.04 22.54
C PHE A 57 -5.67 0.96 22.82
N PHE A 58 -6.78 0.87 22.09
CA PHE A 58 -7.82 1.90 22.10
C PHE A 58 -9.22 1.34 21.84
N ASP A 59 -10.24 2.11 22.23
CA ASP A 59 -11.63 1.91 21.82
C ASP A 59 -11.84 2.46 20.41
N GLN A 60 -12.10 1.58 19.45
CA GLN A 60 -12.30 1.94 18.05
C GLN A 60 -13.52 2.86 17.84
N GLY A 61 -14.57 2.72 18.68
CA GLY A 61 -15.79 3.51 18.53
C GLY A 61 -15.61 4.99 18.90
N THR A 62 -14.69 5.29 19.82
CA THR A 62 -14.42 6.64 20.33
C THR A 62 -13.04 7.17 19.97
N ASP A 63 -12.19 6.32 19.37
CA ASP A 63 -10.77 6.57 19.08
C ASP A 63 -9.97 7.03 20.33
N THR A 64 -10.35 6.49 21.50
CA THR A 64 -9.74 6.88 22.79
C THR A 64 -8.84 5.77 23.30
N ASN A 65 -7.58 6.09 23.63
CA ASN A 65 -6.64 5.15 24.25
C ASN A 65 -7.15 4.65 25.59
N LEU A 66 -6.91 3.36 25.85
CA LEU A 66 -7.05 2.81 27.19
C LEU A 66 -5.77 3.07 27.98
N GLU A 67 -5.91 3.49 29.23
CA GLU A 67 -4.79 3.91 30.06
C GLU A 67 -4.21 2.77 30.91
N SER A 68 -2.98 2.98 31.38
CA SER A 68 -2.23 2.09 32.31
C SER A 68 -2.16 0.64 31.80
N VAL A 69 -1.76 0.48 30.55
CA VAL A 69 -1.78 -0.82 29.87
C VAL A 69 -0.50 -1.60 30.12
N THR A 70 -0.66 -2.87 30.48
CA THR A 70 0.43 -3.85 30.51
C THR A 70 0.34 -4.71 29.28
N TYR A 71 1.33 -4.55 28.40
CA TYR A 71 1.46 -5.26 27.14
C TYR A 71 2.40 -6.45 27.26
N ARG A 72 2.02 -7.61 26.74
CA ARG A 72 2.93 -8.68 26.38
C ARG A 72 3.16 -8.63 24.86
N VAL A 73 4.34 -8.23 24.46
CA VAL A 73 4.70 -8.14 23.04
C VAL A 73 5.56 -9.34 22.65
N GLN A 74 5.14 -10.03 21.60
CA GLN A 74 5.86 -11.14 20.99
C GLN A 74 6.06 -10.85 19.51
N VAL A 75 7.25 -11.12 18.99
CA VAL A 75 7.58 -10.92 17.57
C VAL A 75 7.92 -12.27 16.96
N PHE A 76 7.21 -12.61 15.88
CA PHE A 76 7.43 -13.84 15.14
C PHE A 76 7.77 -13.54 13.68
N GLN A 77 8.55 -14.43 13.07
CA GLN A 77 8.71 -14.52 11.61
C GLN A 77 8.60 -15.98 11.18
N ALA A 78 7.74 -16.27 10.21
CA ALA A 78 7.47 -17.63 9.74
C ALA A 78 7.20 -18.63 10.91
N GLY A 79 6.45 -18.20 11.93
CA GLY A 79 6.13 -18.97 13.13
C GLY A 79 7.26 -19.12 14.16
N VAL A 80 8.44 -18.57 13.88
CA VAL A 80 9.60 -18.61 14.82
C VAL A 80 9.56 -17.39 15.72
N LEU A 81 9.56 -17.61 17.04
CA LEU A 81 9.62 -16.54 18.05
C LEU A 81 11.01 -15.88 18.06
N LEU A 82 11.04 -14.56 17.89
CA LEU A 82 12.27 -13.75 17.85
C LEU A 82 12.45 -12.87 19.09
N ALA A 83 11.33 -12.41 19.67
CA ALA A 83 11.33 -11.63 20.90
C ALA A 83 10.06 -11.87 21.71
N ARG A 84 10.15 -11.70 23.02
CA ARG A 84 9.01 -11.67 23.94
C ARG A 84 9.36 -10.89 25.20
N GLU A 85 8.55 -9.88 25.55
CA GLU A 85 8.76 -9.11 26.76
C GLU A 85 7.44 -8.48 27.24
N ILE A 86 7.42 -8.09 28.50
CA ILE A 86 6.33 -7.33 29.11
C ILE A 86 6.70 -5.85 29.11
N PHE A 87 5.76 -5.03 28.67
CA PHE A 87 5.89 -3.58 28.66
C PHE A 87 4.74 -2.95 29.44
N TYR A 88 4.96 -1.75 29.94
CA TYR A 88 3.93 -0.96 30.61
C TYR A 88 3.90 0.43 30.01
N ASP A 89 2.72 0.92 29.70
CA ASP A 89 2.50 2.29 29.24
C ASP A 89 1.31 2.93 29.97
N LEU A 90 1.48 4.20 30.36
CA LEU A 90 0.48 4.93 31.12
C LEU A 90 -0.67 5.40 30.26
N ASP A 91 -0.38 5.84 29.04
CA ASP A 91 -1.30 6.54 28.14
C ASP A 91 -1.89 5.60 27.08
N GLY A 92 -1.54 4.30 27.13
CA GLY A 92 -2.00 3.28 26.16
C GLY A 92 -1.35 3.39 24.79
N GLU A 93 -0.20 4.07 24.69
CA GLU A 93 0.56 4.27 23.46
C GLU A 93 2.03 3.92 23.69
N LEU A 94 2.33 2.63 23.67
CA LEU A 94 3.66 2.10 23.89
C LEU A 94 4.57 2.38 22.68
N ASN A 95 5.71 3.04 22.95
CA ASN A 95 6.77 3.24 21.97
C ASN A 95 7.98 2.39 22.34
N VAL A 96 8.45 1.56 21.39
CA VAL A 96 9.58 0.66 21.56
C VAL A 96 10.58 0.85 20.43
N GLN A 97 11.86 1.01 20.76
CA GLN A 97 12.92 1.04 19.75
C GLN A 97 13.39 -0.40 19.46
N ILE A 98 13.34 -0.80 18.19
CA ILE A 98 13.90 -2.06 17.71
C ILE A 98 15.28 -1.80 17.10
N ARG A 99 16.26 -2.64 17.48
CA ARG A 99 17.63 -2.62 16.96
C ARG A 99 17.95 -3.98 16.35
N PRO A 100 17.93 -4.12 15.01
CA PRO A 100 18.29 -5.36 14.35
C PRO A 100 19.72 -5.80 14.67
N GLN A 101 19.88 -7.08 15.04
CA GLN A 101 21.20 -7.67 15.27
C GLN A 101 21.25 -9.11 14.75
N GLY A 102 21.92 -9.30 13.60
CA GLY A 102 21.81 -10.51 12.78
C GLY A 102 22.50 -11.78 13.32
N GLN A 103 23.37 -11.71 14.30
CA GLN A 103 24.12 -12.91 14.77
C GLN A 103 23.43 -13.54 15.97
N CYS A 104 22.77 -14.68 15.77
CA CYS A 104 22.25 -15.53 16.81
C CYS A 104 22.64 -16.98 16.54
N PHE A 105 23.26 -17.64 17.51
CA PHE A 105 23.70 -19.03 17.42
C PHE A 105 22.85 -19.97 18.30
N GLU A 106 21.85 -19.43 18.99
CA GLU A 106 20.94 -20.20 19.83
C GLU A 106 19.90 -20.93 18.97
N PRO A 107 19.52 -22.17 19.34
CA PRO A 107 18.45 -22.90 18.65
C PRO A 107 17.09 -22.16 18.69
N GLU A 108 16.87 -21.37 19.71
CA GLU A 108 15.70 -20.53 19.91
C GLU A 108 16.11 -19.05 19.78
N PRO A 109 15.87 -18.39 18.63
CA PRO A 109 16.40 -17.05 18.34
C PRO A 109 16.03 -15.98 19.38
N TRP A 110 14.87 -16.08 20.01
CA TRP A 110 14.43 -15.13 21.06
C TRP A 110 15.40 -15.08 22.26
N ARG A 111 16.23 -16.10 22.48
CA ARG A 111 17.25 -16.11 23.55
C ARG A 111 18.43 -15.19 23.27
N CYS A 112 18.63 -14.81 22.01
CA CYS A 112 19.62 -13.81 21.63
C CYS A 112 19.12 -12.38 21.82
N THR A 113 17.83 -12.19 22.12
CA THR A 113 17.23 -10.87 22.22
C THR A 113 17.48 -10.26 23.60
N ILE A 114 17.95 -9.04 23.60
CA ILE A 114 18.27 -8.25 24.79
C ILE A 114 17.25 -7.11 24.92
N TYR A 115 16.81 -6.88 26.14
CA TYR A 115 15.84 -5.85 26.46
C TYR A 115 16.46 -4.81 27.38
N GLN A 116 16.26 -3.52 27.06
CA GLN A 116 16.80 -2.40 27.84
C GLN A 116 15.67 -1.41 28.15
N GLY A 117 15.70 -0.85 29.35
CA GLY A 117 14.72 0.14 29.82
C GLY A 117 14.53 0.07 31.33
N ALA A 118 13.81 1.04 31.89
CA ALA A 118 13.36 0.99 33.26
C ALA A 118 12.25 -0.06 33.41
N ARG A 119 12.16 -0.71 34.59
CA ARG A 119 11.08 -1.64 34.86
C ARG A 119 10.14 -1.09 35.93
N ASP A 120 8.86 -1.14 35.62
CA ASP A 120 7.82 -0.82 36.59
C ASP A 120 7.82 -1.84 37.74
N PRO A 121 7.87 -1.38 39.00
CA PRO A 121 7.98 -2.28 40.13
C PRO A 121 6.72 -3.08 40.42
N ILE A 122 5.57 -2.73 39.87
CA ILE A 122 4.28 -3.38 40.09
C ILE A 122 4.01 -4.41 39.01
N THR A 123 4.07 -3.99 37.73
CA THR A 123 3.78 -4.85 36.59
C THR A 123 4.98 -5.66 36.14
N GLY A 124 6.21 -5.23 36.48
CA GLY A 124 7.45 -5.77 35.95
C GLY A 124 7.75 -5.41 34.53
N GLY A 125 6.84 -4.68 33.85
CA GLY A 125 6.97 -4.27 32.45
C GLY A 125 8.04 -3.22 32.25
N LEU A 126 8.69 -3.24 31.09
CA LEU A 126 9.56 -2.14 30.65
C LEU A 126 8.71 -0.93 30.30
N TYR A 127 9.15 0.25 30.69
CA TYR A 127 8.41 1.48 30.41
C TYR A 127 9.35 2.62 30.00
N ALA A 128 8.78 3.64 29.35
CA ALA A 128 9.49 4.85 28.98
C ALA A 128 9.78 5.70 30.22
N GLN A 129 11.05 6.10 30.44
CA GLN A 129 11.47 6.94 31.54
C GLN A 129 12.18 8.20 31.03
N GLY A 130 11.61 9.36 31.26
CA GLY A 130 12.11 10.63 30.73
C GLY A 130 12.02 10.62 29.20
N SER A 131 13.16 10.81 28.52
CA SER A 131 13.26 10.73 27.06
C SER A 131 13.68 9.35 26.53
N GLY A 132 13.87 8.36 27.44
CA GLY A 132 14.31 7.01 27.05
C GLY A 132 13.11 6.08 26.83
N VAL A 133 13.02 5.50 25.64
CA VAL A 133 12.06 4.45 25.31
C VAL A 133 12.66 3.06 25.57
N PRO A 134 11.85 2.04 25.84
CA PRO A 134 12.31 0.65 25.90
C PRO A 134 12.97 0.23 24.59
N VAL A 135 13.99 -0.63 24.68
CA VAL A 135 14.71 -1.14 23.51
C VAL A 135 14.62 -2.65 23.44
N ILE A 136 14.32 -3.16 22.26
CA ILE A 136 14.48 -4.58 21.90
C ILE A 136 15.64 -4.68 20.90
N GLN A 137 16.67 -5.44 21.24
CA GLN A 137 17.83 -5.65 20.38
C GLN A 137 18.04 -7.15 20.14
N GLY A 138 17.98 -7.61 18.91
CA GLY A 138 18.06 -9.03 18.60
C GLY A 138 17.86 -9.35 17.11
N PRO A 139 17.65 -10.63 16.77
CA PRO A 139 17.48 -11.10 15.39
C PRO A 139 16.10 -10.75 14.81
N ILE A 140 15.66 -9.51 15.03
CA ILE A 140 14.40 -8.95 14.56
C ILE A 140 14.72 -8.05 13.38
N PHE A 141 13.94 -8.13 12.29
CA PHE A 141 14.12 -7.34 11.06
C PHE A 141 15.49 -7.55 10.39
N THR A 142 16.08 -8.73 10.58
CA THR A 142 17.37 -9.12 9.99
C THR A 142 17.22 -9.90 8.69
N LYS A 143 15.99 -10.22 8.31
CA LYS A 143 15.61 -10.86 7.05
C LYS A 143 14.38 -10.16 6.50
N GLY A 144 14.19 -10.19 5.20
CA GLY A 144 12.96 -9.75 4.56
C GLY A 144 11.77 -10.64 4.92
N GLY A 145 10.59 -10.11 4.69
CA GLY A 145 9.34 -10.84 4.85
C GLY A 145 8.41 -10.29 5.94
N LEU A 146 7.32 -11.00 6.12
CA LEU A 146 6.24 -10.61 7.02
C LEU A 146 6.57 -11.02 8.47
N TYR A 147 6.46 -10.06 9.39
CA TYR A 147 6.61 -10.27 10.82
C TYR A 147 5.25 -10.13 11.50
N ASN A 148 4.89 -11.09 12.33
CA ASN A 148 3.73 -11.01 13.21
C ASN A 148 4.14 -10.37 14.53
N ILE A 149 3.43 -9.31 14.92
CA ILE A 149 3.52 -8.66 16.22
C ILE A 149 2.31 -9.06 17.04
N SER A 150 2.48 -10.08 17.89
CA SER A 150 1.40 -10.55 18.75
C SER A 150 1.39 -9.78 20.06
N VAL A 151 0.30 -9.07 20.33
CA VAL A 151 0.14 -8.16 21.46
C VAL A 151 -0.90 -8.72 22.42
N GLY A 152 -0.47 -9.19 23.58
CA GLY A 152 -1.34 -9.56 24.68
C GLY A 152 -1.56 -8.39 25.62
N ILE A 153 -2.81 -8.09 25.96
CA ILE A 153 -3.17 -7.11 26.99
C ILE A 153 -3.33 -7.87 28.32
N GLU A 154 -2.33 -7.75 29.18
CA GLU A 154 -2.30 -8.41 30.50
C GLU A 154 -3.09 -7.63 31.55
N GLY A 155 -3.25 -6.32 31.35
CA GLY A 155 -4.02 -5.44 32.21
C GLY A 155 -4.16 -4.05 31.63
N ALA A 156 -5.28 -3.40 31.92
CA ALA A 156 -5.54 -2.00 31.58
C ALA A 156 -6.48 -1.40 32.64
N THR A 157 -6.24 -0.16 33.02
CA THR A 157 -7.15 0.58 33.90
C THR A 157 -7.88 1.65 33.10
N SER A 158 -8.82 1.26 32.31
CA SER A 158 -9.81 2.22 31.84
C SER A 158 -11.19 1.72 32.13
N PRO A 159 -11.99 2.64 32.35
CA PRO A 159 -12.52 3.18 33.58
C PRO A 159 -13.13 2.15 34.50
N LYS A 160 -13.06 0.84 34.28
CA LYS A 160 -13.74 -0.16 35.14
C LYS A 160 -13.27 -1.62 35.03
N THR A 161 -12.17 -1.99 34.40
CA THR A 161 -11.97 -3.41 34.08
C THR A 161 -10.58 -3.92 34.41
N LEU A 162 -10.54 -4.87 35.35
CA LEU A 162 -9.51 -5.89 35.40
C LEU A 162 -9.76 -6.84 34.21
N VAL A 163 -8.81 -6.99 33.31
CA VAL A 163 -8.85 -8.01 32.28
C VAL A 163 -8.70 -9.37 32.95
N ALA A 164 -9.76 -10.17 33.02
CA ALA A 164 -9.76 -11.47 33.70
C ALA A 164 -8.94 -12.51 32.93
N GLU A 165 -8.89 -12.39 31.61
CA GLU A 165 -8.05 -13.18 30.71
C GLU A 165 -7.38 -12.22 29.71
N PRO A 166 -6.08 -12.43 29.35
CA PRO A 166 -5.42 -11.59 28.39
C PRO A 166 -6.14 -11.57 27.04
N LEU A 167 -6.41 -10.37 26.50
CA LEU A 167 -6.83 -10.21 25.14
C LEU A 167 -5.58 -10.32 24.25
N VAL A 168 -5.67 -11.01 23.12
CA VAL A 168 -4.56 -11.17 22.20
C VAL A 168 -4.96 -10.61 20.83
N PHE A 169 -4.11 -9.76 20.30
CA PHE A 169 -4.23 -9.14 19.01
C PHE A 169 -3.00 -9.44 18.16
N ASP A 170 -3.20 -9.82 16.91
CA ASP A 170 -2.12 -10.04 15.97
C ASP A 170 -2.13 -8.93 14.94
N THR A 171 -0.98 -8.27 14.79
CA THR A 171 -0.72 -7.29 13.74
C THR A 171 0.53 -7.70 12.96
N PHE A 172 0.70 -7.14 11.78
CA PHE A 172 1.78 -7.52 10.88
C PHE A 172 2.55 -6.30 10.39
N VAL A 173 3.87 -6.47 10.24
CA VAL A 173 4.75 -5.49 9.62
C VAL A 173 5.61 -6.19 8.58
N SER A 174 5.78 -5.58 7.42
CA SER A 174 6.64 -6.10 6.36
C SER A 174 8.02 -5.46 6.41
N ILE A 175 9.05 -6.27 6.26
CA ILE A 175 10.43 -5.82 6.13
C ILE A 175 10.89 -6.18 4.73
N ALA A 176 11.25 -5.17 3.96
CA ALA A 176 11.65 -5.36 2.58
C ALA A 176 13.04 -5.97 2.46
N GLN A 177 13.25 -6.72 1.38
CA GLN A 177 14.54 -7.24 0.99
C GLN A 177 14.76 -7.06 -0.50
N ASP A 178 15.89 -6.48 -0.86
CA ASP A 178 16.29 -6.28 -2.25
C ASP A 178 17.02 -7.51 -2.78
N GLN A 179 16.56 -8.01 -3.94
CA GLN A 179 17.19 -9.11 -4.66
C GLN A 179 17.50 -8.67 -6.09
N LEU A 180 18.79 -8.75 -6.48
CA LEU A 180 19.27 -8.29 -7.77
C LEU A 180 19.31 -9.42 -8.79
N PHE A 181 18.69 -9.19 -9.93
CA PHE A 181 18.67 -10.05 -11.10
C PHE A 181 19.14 -9.30 -12.34
N SER A 182 19.26 -9.98 -13.48
CA SER A 182 19.60 -9.32 -14.75
C SER A 182 18.84 -9.92 -15.93
N ILE A 183 18.54 -9.06 -16.91
CA ILE A 183 17.98 -9.44 -18.20
C ILE A 183 19.12 -9.46 -19.22
N PRO A 184 19.40 -10.61 -19.88
CA PRO A 184 20.43 -10.71 -20.89
C PRO A 184 19.96 -10.08 -22.21
N GLU A 185 20.48 -8.92 -22.58
CA GLU A 185 20.33 -8.29 -23.90
C GLU A 185 21.62 -8.45 -24.73
N ALA A 186 21.54 -8.18 -26.05
CA ALA A 186 22.63 -8.47 -26.99
C ALA A 186 23.92 -7.69 -26.70
N THR A 187 23.83 -6.51 -26.09
CA THR A 187 24.95 -5.59 -25.87
C THR A 187 25.27 -5.32 -24.40
N ALA A 188 24.36 -5.66 -23.48
CA ALA A 188 24.53 -5.41 -22.05
C ALA A 188 23.55 -6.29 -21.24
N GLU A 189 23.83 -6.44 -19.95
CA GLU A 189 22.86 -6.94 -18.99
C GLU A 189 22.07 -5.76 -18.42
N ILE A 190 20.75 -5.88 -18.40
CA ILE A 190 19.87 -4.89 -17.79
C ILE A 190 19.62 -5.32 -16.33
N PRO A 191 20.01 -4.53 -15.34
CA PRO A 191 19.74 -4.86 -13.95
C PRO A 191 18.24 -4.80 -13.68
N VAL A 192 17.74 -5.76 -12.91
CA VAL A 192 16.39 -5.81 -12.38
C VAL A 192 16.49 -6.06 -10.90
N MET A 193 15.97 -5.15 -10.10
CA MET A 193 15.85 -5.36 -8.67
C MET A 193 14.42 -5.74 -8.35
N ILE A 194 14.23 -6.82 -7.59
CA ILE A 194 12.94 -7.16 -7.00
C ILE A 194 13.05 -6.87 -5.52
N LYS A 195 12.24 -5.91 -5.05
CA LYS A 195 12.08 -5.60 -3.64
C LYS A 195 10.85 -6.36 -3.17
N THR A 196 11.09 -7.37 -2.34
CA THR A 196 10.04 -8.22 -1.78
C THR A 196 9.71 -7.79 -0.36
N TYR A 197 8.42 -7.82 -0.02
CA TYR A 197 7.90 -7.48 1.31
C TYR A 197 7.28 -8.69 2.02
N TYR A 198 7.22 -9.84 1.35
CA TYR A 198 6.54 -11.02 1.89
C TYR A 198 7.50 -12.17 2.17
N ASP A 199 8.28 -12.61 1.17
CA ASP A 199 9.28 -13.68 1.29
C ASP A 199 10.30 -13.59 0.14
N ASP A 200 11.40 -14.32 0.21
CA ASP A 200 12.45 -14.34 -0.81
C ASP A 200 11.95 -14.84 -2.17
N VAL A 201 12.38 -14.15 -3.23
CA VAL A 201 12.06 -14.52 -4.62
C VAL A 201 13.09 -15.49 -5.19
N SER A 202 12.62 -16.40 -6.02
CA SER A 202 13.44 -17.44 -6.69
C SER A 202 12.98 -17.63 -8.14
N ASP A 203 13.73 -18.46 -8.89
CA ASP A 203 13.38 -18.85 -10.26
C ASP A 203 13.12 -17.67 -11.22
N PHE A 204 13.84 -16.55 -11.05
CA PHE A 204 13.74 -15.41 -11.96
C PHE A 204 14.04 -15.81 -13.40
N LYS A 205 13.15 -15.44 -14.33
CA LYS A 205 13.29 -15.72 -15.77
C LYS A 205 12.84 -14.52 -16.59
N PHE A 206 13.55 -14.30 -17.68
CA PHE A 206 13.18 -13.36 -18.72
C PHE A 206 12.94 -14.09 -20.03
N LYS A 207 11.77 -13.92 -20.62
CA LYS A 207 11.38 -14.55 -21.89
C LYS A 207 11.52 -13.55 -23.03
N LYS A 208 12.48 -13.78 -23.94
CA LYS A 208 12.82 -12.84 -25.01
C LYS A 208 11.71 -12.60 -26.03
N SER A 209 10.80 -13.56 -26.24
CA SER A 209 9.76 -13.51 -27.27
C SER A 209 8.71 -12.42 -27.02
N ASP A 210 8.31 -12.24 -25.77
CA ASP A 210 7.28 -11.31 -25.34
C ASP A 210 7.79 -10.35 -24.25
N LYS A 211 9.09 -10.41 -23.95
CA LYS A 211 9.76 -9.58 -22.95
C LYS A 211 9.20 -9.74 -21.53
N SER A 212 8.50 -10.85 -21.24
CA SER A 212 7.94 -11.07 -19.90
C SER A 212 9.03 -11.41 -18.88
N ILE A 213 8.79 -10.94 -17.65
CA ILE A 213 9.55 -11.30 -16.44
C ILE A 213 8.68 -12.24 -15.63
N SER A 214 9.27 -13.30 -15.10
CA SER A 214 8.58 -14.18 -14.14
C SER A 214 9.51 -14.63 -13.02
N PHE A 215 8.93 -14.88 -11.86
CA PHE A 215 9.63 -15.38 -10.68
C PHE A 215 8.67 -16.12 -9.75
N LYS A 216 9.21 -16.73 -8.71
CA LYS A 216 8.44 -17.44 -7.68
C LYS A 216 8.79 -16.93 -6.29
N MET A 217 7.85 -17.10 -5.39
CA MET A 217 7.99 -16.82 -3.97
C MET A 217 7.33 -17.95 -3.16
N PRO A 218 7.84 -18.35 -1.98
CA PRO A 218 7.13 -19.23 -1.07
C PRO A 218 5.78 -18.62 -0.66
N PHE A 219 4.71 -19.40 -0.79
CA PHE A 219 3.36 -18.99 -0.38
C PHE A 219 2.49 -20.22 -0.16
N ASP A 220 1.66 -20.19 0.86
CA ASP A 220 0.72 -21.27 1.17
C ASP A 220 -0.68 -20.95 0.62
N TRP A 221 -1.14 -21.71 -0.37
CA TRP A 221 -2.46 -21.54 -0.97
C TRP A 221 -3.59 -22.24 -0.19
N ASP A 222 -3.31 -22.76 1.00
CA ASP A 222 -4.38 -23.24 1.89
C ASP A 222 -5.38 -22.11 2.18
N PRO A 223 -6.72 -22.33 1.99
CA PRO A 223 -7.71 -21.27 2.20
C PRO A 223 -7.66 -20.63 3.58
N ASP A 224 -7.43 -21.42 4.63
CA ASP A 224 -7.34 -20.90 6.01
C ASP A 224 -6.12 -19.98 6.16
N TYR A 225 -5.05 -20.23 5.41
CA TYR A 225 -3.88 -19.35 5.38
C TYR A 225 -4.13 -18.10 4.53
N VAL A 226 -4.73 -18.25 3.33
CA VAL A 226 -5.09 -17.13 2.44
C VAL A 226 -6.01 -16.13 3.17
N ASP A 227 -6.91 -16.62 4.01
CA ASP A 227 -7.81 -15.78 4.81
C ASP A 227 -7.09 -14.86 5.81
N LEU A 228 -5.86 -15.22 6.19
CA LEU A 228 -5.03 -14.43 7.12
C LEU A 228 -4.14 -13.42 6.40
N VAL A 229 -3.96 -13.56 5.08
CA VAL A 229 -3.06 -12.69 4.30
C VAL A 229 -3.83 -11.48 3.79
N ALA A 230 -3.44 -10.31 4.21
CA ALA A 230 -4.10 -9.08 3.77
C ALA A 230 -3.56 -8.57 2.44
N VAL A 231 -2.25 -8.65 2.22
CA VAL A 231 -1.60 -8.24 0.97
C VAL A 231 -0.29 -8.99 0.74
N VAL A 232 0.00 -9.31 -0.51
CA VAL A 232 1.34 -9.67 -0.99
C VAL A 232 1.83 -8.52 -1.85
N HIS A 233 2.97 -7.94 -1.48
CA HIS A 233 3.55 -6.80 -2.16
C HIS A 233 4.95 -7.14 -2.69
N GLU A 234 5.14 -6.93 -4.00
CA GLU A 234 6.41 -7.08 -4.70
C GLU A 234 6.64 -5.87 -5.60
N GLU A 235 7.85 -5.35 -5.63
CA GLU A 235 8.25 -4.27 -6.54
C GLU A 235 9.27 -4.79 -7.54
N ILE A 236 9.01 -4.60 -8.82
CA ILE A 236 9.98 -4.85 -9.90
C ILE A 236 10.55 -3.49 -10.31
N ARG A 237 11.84 -3.26 -10.03
CA ARG A 237 12.55 -2.02 -10.35
C ARG A 237 13.44 -2.23 -11.56
N ILE A 238 13.23 -1.44 -12.59
CA ILE A 238 13.88 -1.57 -13.90
C ILE A 238 14.31 -0.19 -14.41
N PRO A 239 15.49 -0.05 -15.03
CA PRO A 239 15.95 1.23 -15.57
C PRO A 239 14.95 1.87 -16.54
N LYS A 240 14.67 3.17 -16.36
CA LYS A 240 13.71 3.93 -17.21
C LYS A 240 14.05 3.91 -18.70
N ASN A 241 15.33 3.74 -19.04
CA ASN A 241 15.81 3.68 -20.43
C ASN A 241 15.68 2.29 -21.06
N TYR A 242 15.14 1.30 -20.34
CA TYR A 242 14.85 -0.01 -20.93
C TYR A 242 13.42 0.00 -21.53
N GLU A 243 13.36 0.22 -22.83
CA GLU A 243 12.14 0.53 -23.59
C GLU A 243 10.97 -0.44 -23.32
N PRO A 244 11.14 -1.78 -23.26
CA PRO A 244 10.03 -2.69 -22.99
C PRO A 244 9.32 -2.45 -21.65
N TYR A 245 10.01 -1.80 -20.70
CA TYR A 245 9.52 -1.48 -19.36
C TYR A 245 9.46 0.03 -19.10
N SER A 246 9.33 0.82 -20.17
CA SER A 246 9.02 2.25 -20.05
C SER A 246 7.66 2.45 -19.38
N ALA A 247 7.53 3.50 -18.57
CA ALA A 247 6.26 3.85 -17.91
C ALA A 247 5.12 4.16 -18.88
N ASP A 248 5.44 4.47 -20.16
CA ASP A 248 4.44 4.66 -21.21
C ASP A 248 3.81 3.36 -21.71
N ASN A 249 4.35 2.21 -21.31
CA ASN A 249 3.84 0.92 -21.73
C ASN A 249 2.74 0.44 -20.79
N ASP A 250 1.81 -0.31 -21.37
CA ASP A 250 0.87 -1.13 -20.61
C ASP A 250 1.56 -2.39 -20.12
N PHE A 251 1.09 -2.85 -18.97
CA PHE A 251 1.52 -4.10 -18.37
C PHE A 251 0.29 -4.95 -18.01
N VAL A 252 0.47 -6.25 -18.07
CA VAL A 252 -0.48 -7.21 -17.51
C VAL A 252 0.31 -8.11 -16.55
N GLY A 253 -0.19 -8.20 -15.31
CA GLY A 253 0.33 -9.08 -14.29
C GLY A 253 -0.48 -10.36 -14.18
N TYR A 254 0.19 -11.44 -13.88
CA TYR A 254 -0.43 -12.73 -13.59
C TYR A 254 0.13 -13.30 -12.30
N VAL A 255 -0.76 -13.90 -11.52
CA VAL A 255 -0.40 -14.72 -10.36
C VAL A 255 -0.91 -16.13 -10.63
N ASP A 256 -0.01 -17.10 -10.63
CA ASP A 256 -0.29 -18.50 -10.97
C ASP A 256 -1.06 -18.72 -12.29
N GLY A 257 -0.85 -17.80 -13.25
CA GLY A 257 -1.48 -17.81 -14.57
C GLY A 257 -2.85 -17.12 -14.63
N ILE A 258 -3.38 -16.65 -13.51
CA ILE A 258 -4.59 -15.82 -13.45
C ILE A 258 -4.19 -14.36 -13.56
N GLU A 259 -4.82 -13.62 -14.46
CA GLU A 259 -4.64 -12.19 -14.60
C GLU A 259 -5.11 -11.47 -13.34
N VAL A 260 -4.24 -10.63 -12.75
CA VAL A 260 -4.58 -9.84 -11.59
C VAL A 260 -5.41 -8.61 -11.97
N ASP A 261 -6.24 -8.15 -11.03
CA ASP A 261 -6.99 -6.89 -11.22
C ASP A 261 -6.03 -5.71 -11.47
N ASN A 262 -6.45 -4.73 -12.27
CA ASN A 262 -5.63 -3.55 -12.58
C ASN A 262 -5.19 -2.76 -11.35
N ARG A 263 -5.92 -2.87 -10.23
CA ARG A 263 -5.53 -2.25 -8.95
C ARG A 263 -4.38 -2.98 -8.26
N ALA A 264 -4.19 -4.26 -8.61
CA ALA A 264 -3.10 -5.06 -8.07
C ALA A 264 -1.78 -4.85 -8.84
N LEU A 265 -1.79 -4.10 -9.94
CA LEU A 265 -0.60 -3.81 -10.75
C LEU A 265 -0.48 -2.31 -11.00
N LEU A 266 0.49 -1.67 -10.36
CA LEU A 266 0.68 -0.22 -10.45
C LEU A 266 2.06 0.10 -11.03
N VAL A 267 2.15 1.14 -11.85
CA VAL A 267 3.42 1.65 -12.40
C VAL A 267 3.73 2.98 -11.75
N ASP A 268 4.88 3.04 -11.07
CA ASP A 268 5.39 4.25 -10.42
C ASP A 268 6.68 4.73 -11.12
N PRO A 269 6.62 5.77 -11.96
CA PRO A 269 7.78 6.39 -12.54
C PRO A 269 8.35 7.55 -11.70
N TYR A 270 7.79 7.82 -10.51
CA TYR A 270 8.07 9.06 -9.76
C TYR A 270 9.01 8.84 -8.58
N SER A 271 8.91 7.73 -7.87
CA SER A 271 9.68 7.48 -6.64
C SER A 271 11.18 7.23 -6.88
N SER A 272 11.62 6.98 -8.11
CA SER A 272 13.03 6.86 -8.47
C SER A 272 13.38 7.77 -9.65
N GLU A 273 14.57 8.36 -9.63
CA GLU A 273 15.07 9.16 -10.77
C GLU A 273 15.49 8.30 -11.97
N THR A 274 15.96 7.08 -11.71
CA THR A 274 16.61 6.21 -12.69
C THR A 274 15.81 4.98 -13.09
N GLU A 275 14.82 4.58 -12.29
CA GLU A 275 14.08 3.34 -12.44
C GLU A 275 12.57 3.60 -12.54
N ASN A 276 11.86 2.77 -13.28
CA ASN A 276 10.43 2.57 -13.12
C ASN A 276 10.21 1.47 -12.09
N ILE A 277 9.25 1.66 -11.20
CA ILE A 277 8.85 0.69 -10.20
C ILE A 277 7.48 0.14 -10.60
N ILE A 278 7.38 -1.17 -10.74
CA ILE A 278 6.13 -1.84 -11.04
C ILE A 278 5.75 -2.68 -9.84
N HIS A 279 4.65 -2.30 -9.17
CA HIS A 279 4.16 -2.94 -7.98
C HIS A 279 3.17 -4.04 -8.30
N PHE A 280 3.33 -5.20 -7.70
CA PHE A 280 2.26 -6.15 -7.47
C PHE A 280 1.72 -5.97 -6.06
N LEU A 281 0.48 -5.50 -5.93
CA LEU A 281 -0.24 -5.31 -4.68
C LEU A 281 -1.45 -6.26 -4.65
N VAL A 282 -1.17 -7.54 -4.42
CA VAL A 282 -2.20 -8.59 -4.46
C VAL A 282 -2.87 -8.65 -3.11
N THR A 283 -4.03 -7.99 -2.98
CA THR A 283 -4.80 -7.92 -1.73
C THR A 283 -5.39 -9.27 -1.34
N GLY A 284 -5.78 -9.45 -0.07
CA GLY A 284 -6.42 -10.67 0.40
C GLY A 284 -7.68 -11.06 -0.39
N ASN A 285 -8.49 -10.07 -0.82
CA ASN A 285 -9.65 -10.32 -1.68
C ASN A 285 -9.24 -10.84 -3.06
N GLU A 286 -8.16 -10.30 -3.62
CA GLU A 286 -7.63 -10.75 -4.90
C GLU A 286 -7.00 -12.15 -4.77
N LEU A 287 -6.29 -12.44 -3.68
CA LEU A 287 -5.78 -13.77 -3.37
C LEU A 287 -6.90 -14.82 -3.27
N LYS A 288 -8.00 -14.47 -2.60
CA LYS A 288 -9.20 -15.33 -2.50
C LYS A 288 -9.81 -15.60 -3.87
N ARG A 289 -9.99 -14.55 -4.69
CA ARG A 289 -10.49 -14.67 -6.06
C ARG A 289 -9.62 -15.60 -6.90
N ILE A 290 -8.30 -15.41 -6.87
CA ILE A 290 -7.34 -16.26 -7.60
C ILE A 290 -7.42 -17.71 -7.11
N ASN A 291 -7.46 -17.93 -5.79
CA ASN A 291 -7.53 -19.26 -5.19
C ASN A 291 -8.82 -20.00 -5.54
N GLU A 292 -9.96 -19.30 -5.56
CA GLU A 292 -11.24 -19.85 -6.01
C GLU A 292 -11.22 -20.23 -7.50
N GLU A 293 -10.66 -19.40 -8.37
CA GLU A 293 -10.57 -19.64 -9.80
C GLU A 293 -9.67 -20.83 -10.13
N LEU A 294 -8.56 -21.01 -9.40
CA LEU A 294 -7.63 -22.13 -9.56
C LEU A 294 -8.18 -23.44 -8.97
N GLY A 295 -9.10 -23.35 -8.00
CA GLY A 295 -9.82 -24.48 -7.42
C GLY A 295 -9.01 -25.33 -6.45
N ILE A 296 -9.67 -26.37 -5.88
CA ILE A 296 -9.19 -27.17 -4.74
C ILE A 296 -7.82 -27.82 -4.97
N SER A 297 -7.48 -28.19 -6.20
CA SER A 297 -6.17 -28.80 -6.51
C SER A 297 -4.99 -27.85 -6.29
N HIS A 298 -5.26 -26.55 -6.27
CA HIS A 298 -4.26 -25.51 -6.05
C HIS A 298 -3.93 -25.31 -4.56
N HIS A 299 -4.85 -25.61 -3.66
CA HIS A 299 -4.69 -25.40 -2.21
C HIS A 299 -3.47 -26.12 -1.60
N ALA A 300 -2.97 -27.16 -2.24
CA ALA A 300 -1.77 -27.87 -1.79
C ALA A 300 -0.45 -27.23 -2.25
N LYS A 301 -0.51 -26.19 -3.09
CA LYS A 301 0.67 -25.53 -3.63
C LYS A 301 1.33 -24.68 -2.54
N LYS A 302 2.66 -24.63 -2.54
CA LYS A 302 3.48 -23.93 -1.53
C LYS A 302 4.40 -22.90 -2.17
N ASP A 303 4.11 -22.48 -3.39
CA ASP A 303 4.74 -21.36 -4.07
C ASP A 303 3.70 -20.52 -4.82
N MET A 304 3.99 -19.25 -4.99
CA MET A 304 3.26 -18.31 -5.83
C MET A 304 4.13 -17.94 -7.01
N PHE A 305 3.57 -17.97 -8.22
CA PHE A 305 4.25 -17.63 -9.45
C PHE A 305 3.75 -16.32 -10.00
N PHE A 306 4.66 -15.36 -10.19
CA PHE A 306 4.38 -14.06 -10.78
C PHE A 306 4.86 -14.01 -12.22
N GLU A 307 4.07 -13.40 -13.09
CA GLU A 307 4.48 -13.05 -14.46
C GLU A 307 4.03 -11.64 -14.80
N LEU A 308 4.95 -10.82 -15.31
CA LEU A 308 4.72 -9.46 -15.77
C LEU A 308 4.99 -9.38 -17.26
N VAL A 309 4.00 -8.96 -18.04
CA VAL A 309 4.05 -8.91 -19.51
C VAL A 309 3.85 -7.49 -19.99
N PRO A 310 4.84 -6.84 -20.65
CA PRO A 310 4.64 -5.55 -21.29
C PRO A 310 3.76 -5.70 -22.56
N LYS A 311 2.81 -4.80 -22.74
CA LYS A 311 1.86 -4.80 -23.88
C LYS A 311 2.14 -3.72 -24.93
N GLY A 312 3.13 -2.87 -24.69
CA GLY A 312 3.48 -1.75 -25.56
C GLY A 312 2.78 -0.45 -25.19
N LYS A 313 3.06 0.62 -25.94
CA LYS A 313 2.60 1.97 -25.60
C LYS A 313 1.11 2.16 -25.77
N THR A 314 0.49 2.79 -24.79
CA THR A 314 -0.89 3.24 -24.85
C THR A 314 -0.97 4.76 -24.76
N THR A 315 -1.98 5.34 -25.39
CA THR A 315 -2.28 6.77 -25.25
C THR A 315 -3.20 6.96 -24.06
N GLU A 316 -2.85 7.89 -23.18
CA GLU A 316 -3.64 8.22 -22.00
C GLU A 316 -4.32 9.57 -22.11
N ASN A 317 -5.49 9.68 -21.49
CA ASN A 317 -6.15 10.93 -21.14
C ASN A 317 -5.97 11.19 -19.65
N GLY A 318 -6.07 12.46 -19.23
CA GLY A 318 -5.96 12.73 -17.80
C GLY A 318 -6.24 14.17 -17.43
N PHE A 319 -6.31 14.41 -16.14
CA PHE A 319 -6.34 15.73 -15.53
C PHE A 319 -5.58 15.71 -14.19
N SER A 320 -5.22 16.92 -13.74
CA SER A 320 -4.67 17.11 -12.41
C SER A 320 -5.50 18.11 -11.63
N THR A 321 -5.52 17.93 -10.31
CA THR A 321 -6.23 18.83 -9.41
C THR A 321 -5.37 19.19 -8.19
N THR A 322 -5.64 20.36 -7.59
CA THR A 322 -4.95 20.83 -6.39
C THR A 322 -5.97 21.04 -5.28
N PHE A 323 -5.68 20.49 -4.12
CA PHE A 323 -6.49 20.63 -2.92
C PHE A 323 -6.14 21.91 -2.15
N GLU A 324 -7.06 22.41 -1.31
CA GLU A 324 -6.85 23.64 -0.54
C GLU A 324 -5.66 23.56 0.43
N ASN A 325 -5.32 22.36 0.91
CA ASN A 325 -4.13 22.13 1.75
C ASN A 325 -2.82 22.08 0.95
N GLY A 326 -2.88 22.26 -0.38
CA GLY A 326 -1.73 22.25 -1.30
C GLY A 326 -1.36 20.90 -1.87
N TYR A 327 -1.95 19.80 -1.39
CA TYR A 327 -1.78 18.48 -2.01
C TYR A 327 -2.32 18.50 -3.44
N LYS A 328 -1.86 17.56 -4.26
CA LYS A 328 -2.25 17.43 -5.67
C LYS A 328 -2.63 16.01 -5.97
N ALA A 329 -3.52 15.81 -6.93
CA ALA A 329 -3.79 14.51 -7.52
C ALA A 329 -3.70 14.58 -9.05
N SER A 330 -3.14 13.55 -9.66
CA SER A 330 -3.19 13.29 -11.10
C SER A 330 -4.09 12.09 -11.32
N VAL A 331 -5.01 12.19 -12.29
CA VAL A 331 -5.93 11.12 -12.68
C VAL A 331 -5.70 10.81 -14.15
N LEU A 332 -5.34 9.56 -14.46
CA LEU A 332 -5.04 9.09 -15.80
C LEU A 332 -5.95 7.92 -16.17
N TRP A 333 -6.30 7.80 -17.46
CA TRP A 333 -6.96 6.62 -18.01
C TRP A 333 -6.58 6.43 -19.46
N LYS A 334 -6.62 5.19 -19.96
CA LYS A 334 -6.27 4.89 -21.35
C LYS A 334 -7.32 5.45 -22.32
N GLN A 335 -6.86 6.03 -23.39
CA GLN A 335 -7.73 6.61 -24.44
C GLN A 335 -8.62 5.55 -25.12
N ALA A 336 -8.21 4.29 -25.10
CA ALA A 336 -8.99 3.18 -25.66
C ALA A 336 -10.31 2.93 -24.90
N TYR A 337 -10.42 3.36 -23.65
CA TYR A 337 -11.65 3.28 -22.88
C TYR A 337 -12.54 4.48 -23.12
N GLY A 338 -13.85 4.25 -23.21
CA GLY A 338 -14.85 5.29 -23.41
C GLY A 338 -16.20 4.90 -22.85
N ALA A 339 -17.23 5.67 -23.23
CA ALA A 339 -18.59 5.40 -22.80
C ALA A 339 -19.03 3.97 -23.14
N GLY A 340 -19.81 3.36 -22.24
CA GLY A 340 -20.27 1.97 -22.32
C GLY A 340 -19.27 0.95 -21.76
N THR A 341 -18.13 1.38 -21.19
CA THR A 341 -17.12 0.46 -20.64
C THR A 341 -16.78 0.80 -19.19
N VAL A 342 -16.16 -0.17 -18.48
CA VAL A 342 -15.49 0.08 -17.21
C VAL A 342 -14.13 0.72 -17.53
N ILE A 343 -13.89 1.90 -16.98
CA ILE A 343 -12.65 2.66 -17.17
C ILE A 343 -11.80 2.57 -15.91
N PRO A 344 -10.59 2.02 -15.98
CA PRO A 344 -9.61 2.08 -14.91
C PRO A 344 -9.03 3.50 -14.81
N PHE A 345 -9.36 4.24 -13.76
CA PHE A 345 -8.77 5.55 -13.47
C PHE A 345 -7.61 5.36 -12.49
N GLN A 346 -6.39 5.58 -12.96
CA GLN A 346 -5.22 5.62 -12.08
C GLN A 346 -5.11 6.99 -11.42
N ILE A 347 -5.06 7.03 -10.11
CA ILE A 347 -5.02 8.24 -9.30
C ILE A 347 -3.70 8.26 -8.53
N THR A 348 -2.92 9.33 -8.71
CA THR A 348 -1.61 9.51 -8.05
C THR A 348 -1.65 10.76 -7.19
N PHE A 349 -1.18 10.68 -5.96
CA PHE A 349 -1.21 11.77 -4.98
C PHE A 349 0.17 12.33 -4.69
N PHE A 350 0.28 13.66 -4.67
CA PHE A 350 1.52 14.38 -4.42
C PHE A 350 1.33 15.42 -3.29
N ASP A 351 2.38 15.66 -2.54
CA ASP A 351 2.45 16.73 -1.55
C ASP A 351 2.70 18.11 -2.20
N ASN A 352 2.89 19.13 -1.35
CA ASN A 352 3.16 20.50 -1.78
C ASN A 352 4.52 20.66 -2.52
N ASN A 353 5.44 19.72 -2.31
CA ASN A 353 6.75 19.71 -2.95
C ASN A 353 6.73 18.93 -4.26
N GLY A 354 5.63 18.23 -4.58
CA GLY A 354 5.50 17.35 -5.73
C GLY A 354 6.06 15.94 -5.49
N GLU A 355 6.30 15.59 -4.22
CA GLU A 355 6.69 14.25 -3.84
C GLU A 355 5.46 13.36 -3.66
N LEU A 356 5.60 12.07 -3.96
CA LEU A 356 4.53 11.07 -3.83
C LEU A 356 4.13 10.90 -2.36
N VAL A 357 2.82 10.97 -2.09
CA VAL A 357 2.28 10.79 -0.74
C VAL A 357 1.82 9.36 -0.57
N LYS A 358 2.58 8.55 0.14
CA LYS A 358 2.19 7.18 0.49
C LYS A 358 1.13 7.18 1.60
N ASP A 359 0.39 6.07 1.69
CA ASP A 359 -0.63 5.83 2.72
C ASP A 359 -1.73 6.89 2.79
N ILE A 360 -2.05 7.54 1.68
CA ILE A 360 -3.11 8.55 1.63
C ILE A 360 -4.50 7.89 1.59
N ASN A 361 -5.38 8.32 2.48
CA ASN A 361 -6.79 7.91 2.48
C ASN A 361 -7.61 8.93 1.70
N TYR A 362 -8.44 8.45 0.79
CA TYR A 362 -9.25 9.33 -0.05
C TYR A 362 -10.62 8.72 -0.39
N ALA A 363 -11.56 9.57 -0.72
CA ALA A 363 -12.84 9.17 -1.26
C ALA A 363 -13.05 9.79 -2.63
N ILE A 364 -13.83 9.11 -3.47
CA ILE A 364 -14.13 9.53 -4.83
C ILE A 364 -15.64 9.53 -5.07
N LEU A 365 -16.13 10.54 -5.79
CA LEU A 365 -17.49 10.63 -6.29
C LEU A 365 -17.45 11.07 -7.74
N VAL A 366 -18.14 10.36 -8.63
CA VAL A 366 -18.22 10.69 -10.05
C VAL A 366 -19.68 10.93 -10.44
N LYS A 367 -19.92 12.05 -11.16
CA LYS A 367 -21.22 12.39 -11.72
C LYS A 367 -21.16 12.36 -13.24
N ASP A 368 -22.24 11.94 -13.83
CA ASP A 368 -22.45 11.97 -15.26
C ASP A 368 -22.73 13.40 -15.80
N PRO A 369 -22.86 13.61 -17.13
CA PRO A 369 -23.18 14.92 -17.71
C PRO A 369 -24.52 15.51 -17.28
N THR A 370 -25.43 14.71 -16.69
CA THR A 370 -26.72 15.19 -16.15
C THR A 370 -26.61 15.62 -14.69
N GLY A 371 -25.49 15.33 -14.04
CA GLY A 371 -25.25 15.58 -12.63
C GLY A 371 -25.68 14.43 -11.71
N GLU A 372 -26.09 13.28 -12.26
CA GLU A 372 -26.42 12.08 -11.50
C GLU A 372 -25.12 11.40 -11.01
N VAL A 373 -25.11 10.94 -9.75
CA VAL A 373 -23.98 10.20 -9.17
C VAL A 373 -23.96 8.79 -9.76
N ILE A 374 -22.91 8.47 -10.53
CA ILE A 374 -22.72 7.17 -11.17
C ILE A 374 -21.73 6.28 -10.43
N TYR A 375 -20.90 6.86 -9.56
CA TYR A 375 -19.96 6.14 -8.73
C TYR A 375 -19.62 6.91 -7.47
N GLN A 376 -19.50 6.20 -6.34
CA GLN A 376 -18.93 6.74 -5.11
C GLN A 376 -18.37 5.60 -4.26
N ASN A 377 -17.28 5.88 -3.55
CA ASN A 377 -16.71 5.01 -2.52
C ASN A 377 -16.69 5.67 -1.13
N LEU A 378 -17.46 6.74 -0.96
CA LEU A 378 -17.77 7.30 0.36
C LEU A 378 -18.48 6.21 1.15
N GLY A 379 -17.99 5.87 2.33
CA GLY A 379 -18.62 4.92 3.23
C GLY A 379 -20.09 5.24 3.51
N ASP A 380 -20.75 4.38 4.23
CA ASP A 380 -22.14 4.59 4.66
C ASP A 380 -22.22 5.56 5.88
N GLU A 381 -23.43 5.84 6.36
CA GLU A 381 -23.65 6.73 7.52
C GLU A 381 -22.98 6.24 8.82
N THR A 382 -22.61 4.95 8.91
CA THR A 382 -21.96 4.36 10.08
C THR A 382 -20.43 4.46 10.00
N LYS A 383 -19.89 4.57 8.77
CA LYS A 383 -18.46 4.77 8.49
C LYS A 383 -18.29 5.79 7.34
N PRO A 384 -18.69 7.05 7.56
CA PRO A 384 -18.91 8.00 6.46
C PRO A 384 -17.64 8.42 5.72
N TYR A 385 -16.44 8.09 6.20
CA TYR A 385 -15.25 8.82 5.78
C TYR A 385 -14.03 7.95 5.49
N ARG A 386 -14.12 6.65 5.58
CA ARG A 386 -12.93 5.81 5.43
C ARG A 386 -12.37 5.75 4.02
N GLY A 387 -13.19 5.90 3.00
CA GLY A 387 -12.71 5.92 1.62
C GLY A 387 -11.85 4.69 1.27
N VAL A 388 -10.90 4.88 0.38
CA VAL A 388 -9.91 3.90 -0.06
C VAL A 388 -8.52 4.40 0.31
N LYS A 389 -7.60 3.49 0.60
CA LYS A 389 -6.20 3.80 0.90
C LYS A 389 -5.33 3.58 -0.33
N ALA A 390 -4.64 4.63 -0.77
CA ALA A 390 -3.56 4.53 -1.74
C ALA A 390 -2.24 4.33 -0.99
N SER A 391 -1.89 3.07 -0.71
CA SER A 391 -0.73 2.72 0.13
C SER A 391 0.59 3.22 -0.47
N GLU A 392 0.76 3.08 -1.80
CA GLU A 392 1.94 3.59 -2.51
C GLU A 392 1.75 5.01 -3.05
N GLY A 393 0.70 5.73 -2.64
CA GLY A 393 0.36 7.04 -3.19
C GLY A 393 -0.25 6.96 -4.60
N ILE A 394 -0.48 5.77 -5.10
CA ILE A 394 -1.10 5.45 -6.39
C ILE A 394 -2.20 4.44 -6.13
N ASP A 395 -3.35 4.62 -6.78
CA ASP A 395 -4.46 3.65 -6.75
C ASP A 395 -5.21 3.65 -8.08
N THR A 396 -5.94 2.58 -8.38
CA THR A 396 -6.74 2.46 -9.60
C THR A 396 -8.19 2.14 -9.25
N GLN A 397 -9.11 3.02 -9.66
CA GLN A 397 -10.54 2.84 -9.46
C GLN A 397 -11.24 2.42 -10.75
N GLN A 398 -11.95 1.29 -10.70
CA GLN A 398 -12.73 0.73 -11.81
C GLN A 398 -14.12 1.36 -11.82
N ILE A 399 -14.40 2.24 -12.80
CA ILE A 399 -15.66 2.99 -12.85
C ILE A 399 -16.37 2.73 -14.17
N TYR A 400 -17.61 2.23 -14.11
CA TYR A 400 -18.44 2.09 -15.30
C TYR A 400 -18.99 3.46 -15.71
N ILE A 401 -18.61 3.93 -16.92
CA ILE A 401 -19.09 5.18 -17.49
C ILE A 401 -20.10 4.88 -18.60
N GLN A 402 -21.37 5.17 -18.36
CA GLN A 402 -22.42 4.83 -19.29
C GLN A 402 -22.51 5.75 -20.51
N SER A 403 -22.29 7.07 -20.33
CA SER A 403 -22.57 8.10 -21.32
C SER A 403 -21.32 8.85 -21.75
N GLU A 404 -21.35 9.38 -22.98
CA GLU A 404 -20.35 10.35 -23.46
C GLU A 404 -20.61 11.74 -22.87
N GLY A 405 -19.59 12.59 -22.86
CA GLY A 405 -19.69 14.00 -22.49
C GLY A 405 -18.87 14.39 -21.26
N ILE A 406 -19.21 15.54 -20.70
CA ILE A 406 -18.48 16.13 -19.58
C ILE A 406 -19.00 15.54 -18.27
N HIS A 407 -18.13 14.82 -17.60
CA HIS A 407 -18.34 14.27 -16.25
C HIS A 407 -17.66 15.14 -15.21
N SER A 408 -18.02 15.00 -13.93
CA SER A 408 -17.23 15.57 -12.83
C SER A 408 -16.76 14.49 -11.87
N MET A 409 -15.53 14.65 -11.39
CA MET A 409 -14.93 13.80 -10.35
C MET A 409 -14.58 14.66 -9.16
N SER A 410 -15.12 14.33 -8.00
CA SER A 410 -14.74 14.91 -6.72
C SER A 410 -13.84 13.93 -5.99
N LEU A 411 -12.65 14.38 -5.59
CA LEU A 411 -11.73 13.65 -4.73
C LEU A 411 -11.71 14.33 -3.36
N ALA A 412 -11.86 13.55 -2.28
CA ALA A 412 -11.78 14.03 -0.92
C ALA A 412 -10.63 13.31 -0.21
N LEU A 413 -9.62 14.04 0.27
CA LEU A 413 -8.57 13.49 1.13
C LEU A 413 -9.11 13.40 2.55
N THR A 414 -9.02 12.23 3.17
CA THR A 414 -9.66 11.94 4.46
C THR A 414 -8.65 11.63 5.57
N GLY A 415 -7.39 11.35 5.23
CA GLY A 415 -6.37 11.04 6.22
C GLY A 415 -5.09 10.49 5.62
N THR A 416 -4.17 10.06 6.48
CA THR A 416 -2.93 9.37 6.12
C THR A 416 -2.67 8.21 7.08
N GLY A 417 -2.26 7.07 6.56
CA GLY A 417 -2.03 5.87 7.35
C GLY A 417 -3.32 5.40 8.04
N ILE A 418 -3.28 5.32 9.36
CA ILE A 418 -4.44 5.01 10.21
C ILE A 418 -5.08 6.27 10.82
N THR A 419 -4.52 7.46 10.53
CA THR A 419 -4.98 8.74 11.09
C THR A 419 -6.00 9.38 10.15
N GLU A 420 -7.22 9.57 10.63
CA GLU A 420 -8.23 10.38 9.96
C GLU A 420 -8.01 11.87 10.28
N TRP A 421 -8.24 12.72 9.29
CA TRP A 421 -8.15 14.17 9.49
C TRP A 421 -9.48 14.72 10.04
N GLU A 422 -9.41 15.72 10.91
CA GLU A 422 -10.60 16.38 11.49
C GLU A 422 -11.52 17.02 10.43
N SER A 423 -10.96 17.39 9.29
CA SER A 423 -11.70 17.94 8.15
C SER A 423 -11.15 17.43 6.83
N PHE A 424 -12.05 17.01 5.93
CA PHE A 424 -11.67 16.57 4.60
C PHE A 424 -11.36 17.74 3.70
N VAL A 425 -10.44 17.50 2.77
CA VAL A 425 -10.06 18.48 1.76
C VAL A 425 -10.56 17.95 0.42
N ILE A 426 -11.49 18.68 -0.20
CA ILE A 426 -12.19 18.22 -1.39
C ILE A 426 -11.75 19.06 -2.60
N SER A 427 -11.54 18.39 -3.73
CA SER A 427 -11.36 19.03 -5.03
C SER A 427 -12.28 18.38 -6.05
N GLU A 428 -12.92 19.20 -6.91
CA GLU A 428 -13.79 18.75 -7.98
C GLU A 428 -13.23 19.23 -9.34
N THR A 429 -13.16 18.29 -10.30
CA THR A 429 -12.64 18.56 -11.64
C THR A 429 -13.58 17.96 -12.69
N GLN A 430 -13.78 18.69 -13.78
CA GLN A 430 -14.51 18.19 -14.95
C GLN A 430 -13.57 17.52 -15.94
N PHE A 431 -14.04 16.41 -16.54
CA PHE A 431 -13.31 15.66 -17.55
C PHE A 431 -14.28 15.16 -18.64
N GLU A 432 -13.78 14.94 -19.84
CA GLU A 432 -14.59 14.53 -20.97
C GLU A 432 -14.33 13.06 -21.31
N ILE A 433 -15.39 12.28 -21.46
CA ILE A 433 -15.35 10.91 -21.97
C ILE A 433 -16.00 10.86 -23.35
N GLY A 434 -15.24 10.31 -24.32
CA GLY A 434 -15.72 10.03 -25.69
C GLY A 434 -16.18 8.58 -25.85
N LYS A 435 -16.41 8.18 -27.10
CA LYS A 435 -16.77 6.81 -27.47
C LYS A 435 -15.58 5.86 -27.25
N SER A 436 -15.87 4.65 -26.81
CA SER A 436 -14.88 3.58 -26.76
C SER A 436 -14.35 3.26 -28.16
N GLY A 437 -13.01 3.19 -28.30
CA GLY A 437 -12.34 2.83 -29.55
C GLY A 437 -12.22 3.95 -30.60
N GLU A 438 -12.73 5.16 -30.35
CA GLU A 438 -12.42 6.32 -31.21
C GLU A 438 -11.12 6.98 -30.70
N LEU A 439 -10.04 6.81 -31.48
CA LEU A 439 -8.83 7.61 -31.34
C LEU A 439 -9.17 9.04 -31.74
N SER A 440 -9.62 9.85 -30.80
CA SER A 440 -9.74 11.28 -31.05
C SER A 440 -8.34 11.89 -31.08
N VAL A 441 -7.80 12.12 -32.24
CA VAL A 441 -6.60 12.95 -32.44
C VAL A 441 -6.98 14.38 -32.06
N LYS A 442 -7.09 14.68 -30.77
CA LYS A 442 -7.12 16.07 -30.32
C LYS A 442 -5.69 16.60 -30.39
N THR A 443 -5.44 17.49 -31.34
CA THR A 443 -4.23 18.34 -31.47
C THR A 443 -4.15 19.40 -30.35
N SER A 444 -4.90 19.27 -29.26
CA SER A 444 -4.86 20.22 -28.15
C SER A 444 -3.95 19.70 -27.05
N ILE A 445 -3.05 20.54 -26.56
CA ILE A 445 -2.25 20.25 -25.38
C ILE A 445 -3.20 19.96 -24.24
N PRO A 446 -3.13 18.77 -23.61
CA PRO A 446 -3.97 18.42 -22.47
C PRO A 446 -3.90 19.45 -21.35
N ASP A 447 -4.99 19.67 -20.62
CA ASP A 447 -5.03 20.70 -19.58
C ASP A 447 -4.08 20.41 -18.41
N TRP A 448 -3.82 19.14 -18.12
CA TRP A 448 -2.84 18.75 -17.10
C TRP A 448 -1.41 19.22 -17.45
N ILE A 449 -1.03 19.22 -18.76
CA ILE A 449 0.25 19.80 -19.20
C ILE A 449 0.26 21.33 -19.01
N LYS A 450 -0.86 22.00 -19.30
CA LYS A 450 -0.99 23.45 -19.05
C LYS A 450 -0.86 23.76 -17.56
N ASN A 451 -1.44 22.92 -16.71
CA ASN A 451 -1.32 23.03 -15.26
C ASN A 451 0.13 22.80 -14.80
N ASN A 452 0.80 21.78 -15.32
CA ASN A 452 2.22 21.52 -15.04
C ASN A 452 3.10 22.70 -15.47
N ALA A 453 2.84 23.30 -16.65
CA ALA A 453 3.53 24.51 -17.08
C ALA A 453 3.30 25.70 -16.14
N GLY A 454 2.09 25.86 -15.64
CA GLY A 454 1.73 26.87 -14.64
C GLY A 454 2.46 26.64 -13.30
N TRP A 455 2.49 25.43 -12.83
CA TRP A 455 3.18 25.06 -11.57
C TRP A 455 4.69 25.20 -11.69
N TRP A 456 5.28 24.81 -12.83
CA TRP A 456 6.69 25.03 -13.09
C TRP A 456 7.03 26.52 -13.15
N ALA A 457 6.26 27.32 -13.88
CA ALA A 457 6.49 28.77 -13.97
C ALA A 457 6.37 29.51 -12.61
N SER A 458 5.57 28.97 -11.69
CA SER A 458 5.42 29.46 -10.31
C SER A 458 6.40 28.82 -9.31
N GLY A 459 7.31 27.95 -9.78
CA GLY A 459 8.28 27.26 -8.92
C GLY A 459 7.70 26.15 -8.03
N GLN A 460 6.50 25.65 -8.36
CA GLN A 460 5.79 24.65 -7.57
C GLN A 460 6.17 23.21 -7.95
N ILE A 461 6.81 23.00 -9.10
CA ILE A 461 7.38 21.71 -9.50
C ILE A 461 8.80 21.92 -10.02
N PRO A 462 9.73 20.94 -9.85
CA PRO A 462 11.09 21.01 -10.34
C PRO A 462 11.16 20.91 -11.87
N ASP A 463 12.26 21.38 -12.46
CA ASP A 463 12.53 21.34 -13.90
C ASP A 463 12.38 19.92 -14.48
N SER A 464 12.82 18.90 -13.73
CA SER A 464 12.72 17.50 -14.13
C SER A 464 11.28 17.03 -14.35
N ALA A 465 10.36 17.42 -13.49
CA ALA A 465 8.94 17.07 -13.64
C ALA A 465 8.31 17.75 -14.86
N PHE A 466 8.67 19.02 -15.10
CA PHE A 466 8.21 19.75 -16.28
C PHE A 466 8.78 19.18 -17.59
N VAL A 467 10.08 18.86 -17.59
CA VAL A 467 10.77 18.24 -18.74
C VAL A 467 10.17 16.87 -19.08
N SER A 468 9.83 16.07 -18.06
CA SER A 468 9.11 14.79 -18.27
C SER A 468 7.76 14.99 -18.95
N GLY A 469 7.00 16.03 -18.56
CA GLY A 469 5.76 16.41 -19.24
C GLY A 469 5.96 16.82 -20.71
N LEU A 470 7.04 17.56 -21.03
CA LEU A 470 7.39 17.92 -22.41
C LEU A 470 7.83 16.69 -23.22
N GLN A 471 8.62 15.79 -22.63
CA GLN A 471 9.02 14.53 -23.26
C GLN A 471 7.80 13.67 -23.61
N TRP A 472 6.81 13.62 -22.71
CA TRP A 472 5.55 12.94 -22.97
C TRP A 472 4.82 13.54 -24.19
N LEU A 473 4.71 14.88 -24.30
CA LEU A 473 4.10 15.55 -25.46
C LEU A 473 4.80 15.18 -26.78
N ILE A 474 6.14 15.09 -26.76
CA ILE A 474 6.95 14.73 -27.93
C ILE A 474 6.74 13.27 -28.28
N SER A 475 6.81 12.37 -27.27
CA SER A 475 6.66 10.93 -27.48
C SER A 475 5.28 10.52 -27.99
N ASN A 476 4.25 11.31 -27.64
CA ASN A 476 2.86 11.08 -28.09
C ASN A 476 2.49 11.88 -29.37
N GLY A 477 3.46 12.51 -30.02
CA GLY A 477 3.23 13.24 -31.30
C GLY A 477 2.38 14.50 -31.18
N ILE A 478 2.13 14.99 -29.96
CA ILE A 478 1.39 16.23 -29.70
C ILE A 478 2.27 17.46 -29.93
N MET A 479 3.59 17.29 -29.69
CA MET A 479 4.62 18.29 -29.95
C MET A 479 5.73 17.69 -30.81
N THR A 480 6.15 18.39 -31.85
CA THR A 480 7.32 18.05 -32.67
C THR A 480 8.41 19.09 -32.45
N ILE A 481 9.61 18.64 -32.20
CA ILE A 481 10.80 19.49 -32.17
C ILE A 481 11.34 19.49 -33.61
N SER A 482 11.28 20.65 -34.30
CA SER A 482 11.83 20.85 -35.66
C SER A 482 13.31 21.23 -35.56
#